data_d4b44b8077a0c864383e1c781da76045
#
_entry.id   d4b44b8077a0c864383e1c781da76045
#
_cell.length_a   1.000
_cell.length_b   1.000
_cell.length_c   1.000
_cell.angle_alpha   90.00
_cell.angle_beta   90.00
_cell.angle_gamma   90.00
#
_symmetry.space_group_name_H-M   'P 1'
#
loop_
_entity.id
_entity.type
_entity.pdbx_description
1 polymer ?
#
loop_
_entity_poly.entity_id
_entity_poly.type
_entity_poly.pdbx_seq_one_letter_code
_entity_poly.pdbx_strand_id
1 'polypeptide(L)'
;MEILLLTRDDCAFCHDAEEILDRLSTEYGVSVRTLDVDTPEGQQLAERGGVMFPPGIFVDGRPFSYGRPSERKLRRELEKHLGRVGKT
;
A
#
# COMPACT_ATOMS: atom_id res chain seq x y z
N MET A 1 -7.26 -9.49 4.92
CA MET A 1 -6.03 -8.88 4.37
C MET A 1 -6.02 -7.41 4.69
N GLU A 2 -4.90 -6.92 5.15
CA GLU A 2 -4.75 -5.51 5.51
C GLU A 2 -3.63 -4.88 4.72
N ILE A 3 -3.88 -3.67 4.24
CA ILE A 3 -2.88 -2.89 3.53
C ILE A 3 -2.55 -1.67 4.39
N LEU A 4 -1.27 -1.41 4.57
CA LEU A 4 -0.82 -0.22 5.28
C LEU A 4 -0.15 0.70 4.27
N LEU A 5 -0.56 1.96 4.28
CA LEU A 5 0.02 2.98 3.43
C LEU A 5 0.79 3.97 4.28
N LEU A 6 2.10 4.05 4.05
CA LEU A 6 2.92 5.11 4.62
C LEU A 6 2.83 6.31 3.70
N THR A 7 2.41 7.44 4.24
CA THR A 7 2.12 8.61 3.44
C THR A 7 2.73 9.86 4.07
N ARG A 8 2.73 10.95 3.32
CA ARG A 8 3.21 12.24 3.79
C ARG A 8 2.36 13.33 3.15
N ASP A 9 2.21 14.45 3.85
CA ASP A 9 1.51 15.59 3.29
C ASP A 9 2.29 16.14 2.07
N ASP A 10 1.58 16.77 1.16
CA ASP A 10 2.16 17.38 -0.04
C ASP A 10 2.95 16.40 -0.89
N CYS A 11 2.39 15.23 -1.07
CA CYS A 11 3.04 14.17 -1.83
C CYS A 11 2.09 13.70 -2.93
N ALA A 12 2.42 14.02 -4.17
CA ALA A 12 1.56 13.68 -5.31
C ALA A 12 1.39 12.17 -5.45
N PHE A 13 2.46 11.42 -5.31
CA PHE A 13 2.38 9.96 -5.40
C PHE A 13 1.58 9.37 -4.25
N CYS A 14 1.59 10.02 -3.08
CA CYS A 14 0.77 9.56 -1.97
C CYS A 14 -0.71 9.74 -2.27
N HIS A 15 -1.08 10.84 -2.91
CA HIS A 15 -2.45 11.02 -3.36
C HIS A 15 -2.86 9.94 -4.34
N ASP A 16 -2.00 9.64 -5.30
CA ASP A 16 -2.29 8.58 -6.25
C ASP A 16 -2.49 7.25 -5.55
N ALA A 17 -1.62 6.95 -4.59
CA ALA A 17 -1.72 5.70 -3.84
C ALA A 17 -3.02 5.62 -3.06
N GLU A 18 -3.43 6.74 -2.44
CA GLU A 18 -4.68 6.77 -1.69
C GLU A 18 -5.87 6.48 -2.59
N GLU A 19 -5.90 7.08 -3.76
CA GLU A 19 -6.99 6.85 -4.70
C GLU A 19 -7.02 5.42 -5.19
N ILE A 20 -5.86 4.88 -5.52
CA ILE A 20 -5.75 3.49 -5.97
C ILE A 20 -6.25 2.54 -4.87
N LEU A 21 -5.76 2.73 -3.65
CA LEU A 21 -6.13 1.85 -2.55
C LEU A 21 -7.59 1.99 -2.18
N ASP A 22 -8.16 3.18 -2.31
CA ASP A 22 -9.58 3.38 -2.07
C ASP A 22 -10.41 2.54 -3.03
N ARG A 23 -10.06 2.57 -4.31
CA ARG A 23 -10.77 1.75 -5.30
C ARG A 23 -10.61 0.27 -5.02
N LEU A 24 -9.38 -0.15 -4.73
CA LEU A 24 -9.11 -1.57 -4.51
C LEU A 24 -9.75 -2.08 -3.23
N SER A 25 -9.81 -1.24 -2.19
CA SER A 25 -10.45 -1.65 -0.94
C SER A 25 -11.93 -1.94 -1.16
N THR A 26 -12.59 -1.12 -1.97
CA THR A 26 -13.99 -1.34 -2.28
C THR A 26 -14.17 -2.59 -3.15
N GLU A 27 -13.31 -2.73 -4.14
CA GLU A 27 -13.43 -3.82 -5.11
C GLU A 27 -13.15 -5.19 -4.48
N TYR A 28 -12.13 -5.26 -3.63
CA TYR A 28 -11.68 -6.54 -3.06
C TYR A 28 -12.07 -6.73 -1.61
N GLY A 29 -12.63 -5.72 -0.98
CA GLY A 29 -13.03 -5.84 0.42
C GLY A 29 -11.86 -5.91 1.38
N VAL A 30 -10.73 -5.31 1.04
CA VAL A 30 -9.57 -5.31 1.92
C VAL A 30 -9.56 -4.06 2.78
N SER A 31 -8.94 -4.15 3.95
CA SER A 31 -8.80 -3.02 4.86
C SER A 31 -7.57 -2.21 4.51
N VAL A 32 -7.71 -0.89 4.54
CA VAL A 32 -6.58 0.01 4.29
C VAL A 32 -6.40 0.92 5.49
N ARG A 33 -5.18 0.97 5.98
CA ARG A 33 -4.82 1.85 7.09
C ARG A 33 -3.70 2.77 6.61
N THR A 34 -3.81 4.06 6.94
CA THR A 34 -2.77 5.03 6.60
C THR A 34 -1.99 5.42 7.83
N LEU A 35 -0.71 5.69 7.63
CA LEU A 35 0.18 6.11 8.70
C LEU A 35 1.15 7.13 8.14
N ASP A 36 1.31 8.23 8.87
CA ASP A 36 2.23 9.28 8.46
C ASP A 36 3.67 8.80 8.65
N VAL A 37 4.47 8.89 7.58
CA VAL A 37 5.85 8.41 7.60
C VAL A 37 6.71 9.20 8.57
N ASP A 38 6.32 10.42 8.92
CA ASP A 38 7.11 11.27 9.81
C ASP A 38 6.85 11.01 11.28
N THR A 39 5.93 10.10 11.60
CA THR A 39 5.76 9.67 12.99
C THR A 39 6.84 8.66 13.36
N PRO A 40 7.12 8.47 14.66
CA PRO A 40 8.10 7.45 15.05
C PRO A 40 7.75 6.06 14.55
N GLU A 41 6.48 5.69 14.62
CA GLU A 41 6.04 4.39 14.12
C GLU A 41 6.24 4.28 12.61
N GLY A 42 5.89 5.36 11.89
CA GLY A 42 6.06 5.39 10.44
C GLY A 42 7.52 5.27 10.03
N GLN A 43 8.40 5.95 10.76
CA GLN A 43 9.83 5.88 10.46
C GLN A 43 10.40 4.49 10.70
N GLN A 44 9.96 3.85 11.78
CA GLN A 44 10.40 2.49 12.07
C GLN A 44 9.96 1.52 10.98
N LEU A 45 8.72 1.65 10.52
CA LEU A 45 8.22 0.80 9.44
C LEU A 45 8.96 1.06 8.13
N ALA A 46 9.25 2.33 7.85
CA ALA A 46 9.98 2.67 6.63
C ALA A 46 11.36 2.05 6.64
N GLU A 47 12.04 2.11 7.78
CA GLU A 47 13.37 1.53 7.91
C GLU A 47 13.35 0.03 7.72
N ARG A 48 12.42 -0.64 8.40
CA ARG A 48 12.33 -2.10 8.29
C ARG A 48 11.93 -2.55 6.90
N GLY A 49 11.10 -1.78 6.24
CA GLY A 49 10.62 -2.15 4.92
C GLY A 49 11.48 -1.66 3.77
N GLY A 50 12.55 -0.92 4.08
CA GLY A 50 13.40 -0.38 3.03
C GLY A 50 12.73 0.71 2.22
N VAL A 51 11.77 1.42 2.81
CA VAL A 51 11.05 2.49 2.11
C VAL A 51 11.92 3.72 2.08
N MET A 52 12.43 4.05 0.90
CA MET A 52 13.34 5.16 0.74
C MET A 52 12.61 6.50 0.73
N PHE A 53 11.38 6.52 0.23
CA PHE A 53 10.55 7.72 0.23
C PHE A 53 9.09 7.29 0.07
N PRO A 54 8.15 8.12 0.58
CA PRO A 54 6.74 7.78 0.49
C PRO A 54 6.23 7.90 -0.95
N PRO A 55 5.13 7.23 -1.28
CA PRO A 55 4.36 6.36 -0.40
C PRO A 55 4.99 4.98 -0.25
N GLY A 56 4.81 4.36 0.91
CA GLY A 56 5.21 2.98 1.12
C GLY A 56 3.98 2.12 1.31
N ILE A 57 3.96 0.95 0.70
CA ILE A 57 2.81 0.06 0.78
C ILE A 57 3.23 -1.28 1.36
N PHE A 58 2.51 -1.69 2.39
CA PHE A 58 2.74 -2.98 3.06
C PHE A 58 1.47 -3.81 2.92
N VAL A 59 1.64 -5.08 2.61
CA VAL A 59 0.52 -6.02 2.49
C VAL A 59 0.69 -7.06 3.60
N ASP A 60 -0.27 -7.10 4.53
CA ASP A 60 -0.23 -8.00 5.68
C ASP A 60 1.10 -7.94 6.41
N GLY A 61 1.59 -6.72 6.62
CA GLY A 61 2.80 -6.48 7.38
C GLY A 61 4.09 -6.64 6.61
N ARG A 62 4.03 -7.02 5.33
CA ARG A 62 5.22 -7.18 4.51
C ARG A 62 5.37 -6.03 3.54
N PRO A 63 6.60 -5.52 3.36
CA PRO A 63 6.80 -4.45 2.39
C PRO A 63 6.49 -4.93 0.98
N PHE A 64 5.71 -4.15 0.28
CA PHE A 64 5.32 -4.47 -1.08
C PHE A 64 6.00 -3.53 -2.09
N SER A 65 5.89 -2.23 -1.87
CA SER A 65 6.48 -1.26 -2.78
C SER A 65 6.65 0.09 -2.09
N TYR A 66 7.43 0.96 -2.71
CA TYR A 66 7.48 2.35 -2.28
C TYR A 66 7.66 3.23 -3.51
N GLY A 67 7.40 4.53 -3.34
CA GLY A 67 7.47 5.48 -4.43
C GLY A 67 6.24 5.40 -5.30
N ARG A 68 6.39 5.68 -6.57
CA ARG A 68 5.26 5.73 -7.49
C ARG A 68 4.44 4.45 -7.45
N PRO A 69 3.15 4.54 -7.11
CA PRO A 69 2.33 3.33 -6.98
C PRO A 69 1.96 2.76 -8.35
N SER A 70 1.74 1.45 -8.37
CA SER A 70 1.26 0.76 -9.56
C SER A 70 -0.01 0.01 -9.20
N GLU A 71 -1.13 0.49 -9.71
CA GLU A 71 -2.40 -0.17 -9.48
C GLU A 71 -2.40 -1.59 -10.03
N ARG A 72 -1.78 -1.76 -11.18
CA ARG A 72 -1.73 -3.07 -11.84
C ARG A 72 -1.01 -4.09 -10.97
N LYS A 73 0.14 -3.71 -10.40
CA LYS A 73 0.89 -4.62 -9.54
C LYS A 73 0.15 -4.92 -8.27
N LEU A 74 -0.48 -3.90 -7.69
CA LEU A 74 -1.28 -4.09 -6.48
C LEU A 74 -2.45 -5.01 -6.74
N ARG A 75 -3.15 -4.80 -7.84
CA ARG A 75 -4.29 -5.63 -8.19
C ARG A 75 -3.87 -7.08 -8.34
N ARG A 76 -2.75 -7.31 -9.00
CA ARG A 76 -2.21 -8.66 -9.17
C ARG A 76 -1.89 -9.30 -7.82
N GLU A 77 -1.30 -8.52 -6.92
CA GLU A 77 -0.96 -9.01 -5.59
C GLU A 77 -2.20 -9.39 -4.81
N LEU A 78 -3.22 -8.55 -4.86
CA LEU A 78 -4.47 -8.83 -4.14
C LEU A 78 -5.16 -10.06 -4.71
N GLU A 79 -5.21 -10.19 -6.01
CA GLU A 79 -5.84 -11.35 -6.63
C GLU A 79 -5.11 -12.64 -6.27
N LYS A 80 -3.81 -12.58 -6.21
CA LYS A 80 -3.00 -13.71 -5.82
C LYS A 80 -3.30 -14.14 -4.39
N HIS A 81 -3.34 -13.18 -3.47
CA HIS A 81 -3.60 -13.47 -2.05
C HIS A 81 -5.02 -13.92 -1.80
N LEU A 82 -5.96 -13.38 -2.54
CA LEU A 82 -7.37 -13.71 -2.35
C LEU A 82 -7.80 -14.92 -3.18
N GLY A 83 -6.87 -15.49 -3.94
CA GLY A 83 -7.15 -16.71 -4.69
C GLY A 83 -8.07 -16.49 -5.87
N ARG A 84 -8.11 -15.28 -6.43
CA ARG A 84 -9.00 -14.99 -7.56
C ARG A 84 -8.33 -15.19 -8.90
N VAL A 85 -7.00 -15.19 -8.91
CA VAL A 85 -6.26 -15.39 -10.15
C VAL A 85 -6.43 -16.82 -10.62
N GLY A 86 -6.76 -16.99 -11.87
CA GLY A 86 -6.91 -18.31 -12.42
C GLY A 86 -8.21 -19.00 -12.09
N LYS A 87 -9.15 -18.28 -11.57
CA LYS A 87 -10.47 -18.83 -11.27
C LYS A 87 -11.33 -18.98 -12.52
N THR A 88 -10.89 -18.42 -13.53
CA THR A 88 -11.60 -18.52 -14.79
C THR A 88 -11.47 -19.89 -15.38
#